data_e84deffad2ba90a2447223e385d26b30
#
_entry.id   e84deffad2ba90a2447223e385d26b30
#
_cell.length_a   1.000
_cell.length_b   1.000
_cell.length_c   1.000
_cell.angle_alpha   90.00
_cell.angle_beta   90.00
_cell.angle_gamma   90.00
#
_symmetry.space_group_name_H-M   'P 1'
#
loop_
_entity.id
_entity.type
_entity.pdbx_description
1 polymer ?
#
loop_
_entity_poly.entity_id
_entity_poly.type
_entity_poly.pdbx_seq_one_letter_code
_entity_poly.pdbx_strand_id
1 'polypeptide(L)'
;MPIAVQFDQPVGGRIPRALVYGGTVNVTSPSPTSVAFAMFARELIGDAFGGRNPELARFDLLPADHAAILRSLTPRFIQHPESRRFVQSLVTERGGDPETTYVSVPRLRACTGDEHLVAGLDAWRPRRDTWCAAPLAQLNHWMPVYEIADGDGIALHLEYFSQAVANDSAGYDHAVGTSAPLPGPTETVNPFSASTFVTPVGGMLQFSGQHLYCSVPNDSDRTRFSIDFATVDVGDIRAGLGARNVDCRCTGSSIRDFVRAADFAPMPEDVVAMLDDRPETVHLPPAQPVLTETFTKA
;
A
#
# COMPACT_ATOMS: atom_id res chain seq x y z
N MET A 1 19.81 10.69 -1.79
CA MET A 1 19.25 11.89 -1.14
C MET A 1 18.68 11.47 0.20
N PRO A 2 18.74 12.28 1.26
CA PRO A 2 18.02 11.95 2.48
C PRO A 2 16.53 11.87 2.14
N ILE A 3 15.89 10.78 2.56
CA ILE A 3 14.45 10.59 2.37
C ILE A 3 13.75 11.55 3.34
N ALA A 4 12.88 12.37 2.78
CA ALA A 4 12.15 13.37 3.55
C ALA A 4 10.78 12.84 3.97
N VAL A 5 10.37 13.17 5.17
CA VAL A 5 8.98 13.07 5.60
C VAL A 5 8.40 14.48 5.55
N GLN A 6 7.27 14.64 4.89
CA GLN A 6 6.54 15.91 4.84
C GLN A 6 5.16 15.72 5.48
N PHE A 7 4.56 16.83 5.88
CA PHE A 7 3.27 16.83 6.56
C PHE A 7 2.27 17.70 5.81
N ASP A 8 1.03 17.23 5.73
CA ASP A 8 -0.15 17.95 5.21
C ASP A 8 0.02 18.54 3.79
N GLN A 9 0.83 17.89 2.95
CA GLN A 9 0.95 18.32 1.57
C GLN A 9 -0.20 17.78 0.71
N PRO A 10 -0.77 18.61 -0.18
CA PRO A 10 -1.85 18.16 -1.07
C PRO A 10 -1.27 17.34 -2.22
N VAL A 11 -1.02 16.04 -1.99
CA VAL A 11 -0.37 15.14 -2.96
C VAL A 11 -1.17 14.91 -4.26
N GLY A 12 -2.37 15.45 -4.38
CA GLY A 12 -3.09 15.52 -5.65
C GLY A 12 -2.43 16.43 -6.69
N GLY A 13 -1.65 17.44 -6.28
CA GLY A 13 -0.91 18.30 -7.17
C GLY A 13 0.35 17.63 -7.75
N ARG A 14 0.74 18.00 -8.98
CA ARG A 14 1.89 17.41 -9.69
C ARG A 14 3.22 17.53 -8.92
N ILE A 15 3.50 18.67 -8.31
CA ILE A 15 4.76 18.90 -7.59
C ILE A 15 4.86 18.00 -6.34
N PRO A 16 3.84 17.97 -5.43
CA PRO A 16 3.86 17.04 -4.31
C PRO A 16 3.93 15.57 -4.73
N ARG A 17 3.23 15.15 -5.81
CA ARG A 17 3.35 13.79 -6.34
C ARG A 17 4.79 13.46 -6.76
N ALA A 18 5.45 14.39 -7.47
CA ALA A 18 6.83 14.20 -7.90
C ALA A 18 7.81 14.01 -6.72
N LEU A 19 7.57 14.65 -5.58
CA LEU A 19 8.34 14.42 -4.36
C LEU A 19 8.14 13.00 -3.82
N VAL A 20 6.90 12.50 -3.82
CA VAL A 20 6.61 11.12 -3.39
C VAL A 20 7.22 10.11 -4.37
N TYR A 21 7.22 10.38 -5.67
CA TYR A 21 7.94 9.56 -6.66
C TYR A 21 9.46 9.57 -6.43
N GLY A 22 9.97 10.63 -5.82
CA GLY A 22 11.37 10.74 -5.40
C GLY A 22 11.70 10.10 -4.05
N GLY A 23 10.73 9.45 -3.38
CA GLY A 23 10.92 8.75 -2.11
C GLY A 23 10.46 9.52 -0.87
N THR A 24 9.88 10.71 -1.02
CA THR A 24 9.28 11.44 0.10
C THR A 24 8.03 10.70 0.60
N VAL A 25 7.90 10.59 1.92
CA VAL A 25 6.70 10.08 2.58
C VAL A 25 5.86 11.27 3.04
N ASN A 26 4.56 11.27 2.78
CA ASN A 26 3.65 12.32 3.24
C ASN A 26 2.71 11.77 4.33
N VAL A 27 2.67 12.47 5.45
CA VAL A 27 1.76 12.18 6.57
C VAL A 27 0.73 13.29 6.64
N THR A 28 -0.55 12.96 6.61
CA THR A 28 -1.61 13.98 6.68
C THR A 28 -2.40 13.89 7.96
N SER A 29 -2.75 15.06 8.48
CA SER A 29 -3.69 15.20 9.58
C SER A 29 -5.09 14.70 9.22
N PRO A 30 -5.90 14.32 10.21
CA PRO A 30 -7.31 14.00 9.99
C PRO A 30 -8.06 15.15 9.32
N SER A 31 -8.95 14.79 8.40
CA SER A 31 -9.89 15.71 7.78
C SER A 31 -11.33 15.26 8.03
N PRO A 32 -12.33 16.13 7.84
CA PRO A 32 -13.72 15.72 7.97
C PRO A 32 -14.07 14.48 7.12
N THR A 33 -13.60 14.43 5.88
CA THR A 33 -13.85 13.32 4.96
C THR A 33 -13.15 12.03 5.41
N SER A 34 -11.89 12.09 5.80
CA SER A 34 -11.14 10.90 6.22
C SER A 34 -11.65 10.35 7.56
N VAL A 35 -12.05 11.24 8.49
CA VAL A 35 -12.72 10.82 9.74
C VAL A 35 -14.06 10.16 9.45
N ALA A 36 -14.89 10.75 8.57
CA ALA A 36 -16.17 10.16 8.19
C ALA A 36 -15.98 8.79 7.51
N PHE A 37 -14.93 8.63 6.69
CA PHE A 37 -14.60 7.34 6.09
C PHE A 37 -14.21 6.28 7.11
N ALA A 38 -13.41 6.64 8.12
CA ALA A 38 -13.10 5.74 9.23
C ALA A 38 -14.35 5.37 10.04
N MET A 39 -15.26 6.32 10.31
CA MET A 39 -16.51 6.08 11.01
C MET A 39 -17.42 5.14 10.22
N PHE A 40 -17.57 5.34 8.92
CA PHE A 40 -18.30 4.43 8.05
C PHE A 40 -17.73 2.99 8.10
N ALA A 41 -16.41 2.85 8.07
CA ALA A 41 -15.79 1.54 8.22
C ALA A 41 -16.06 0.91 9.58
N ARG A 42 -16.06 1.71 10.67
CA ARG A 42 -16.42 1.24 12.02
C ARG A 42 -17.85 0.72 12.10
N GLU A 43 -18.80 1.38 11.44
CA GLU A 43 -20.18 0.93 11.37
C GLU A 43 -20.29 -0.44 10.70
N LEU A 44 -19.67 -0.62 9.52
CA LEU A 44 -19.66 -1.91 8.83
C LEU A 44 -19.00 -3.02 9.66
N ILE A 45 -17.91 -2.70 10.36
CA ILE A 45 -17.21 -3.62 11.23
C ILE A 45 -18.13 -3.96 12.44
N GLY A 46 -18.68 -2.96 13.12
CA GLY A 46 -19.57 -3.15 14.26
C GLY A 46 -20.77 -4.03 13.95
N ASP A 47 -21.41 -3.80 12.81
CA ASP A 47 -22.52 -4.62 12.31
C ASP A 47 -22.10 -6.09 12.10
N ALA A 48 -20.92 -6.31 11.53
CA ALA A 48 -20.43 -7.67 11.28
C ALA A 48 -20.15 -8.44 12.58
N PHE A 49 -19.71 -7.75 13.63
CA PHE A 49 -19.44 -8.34 14.93
C PHE A 49 -20.66 -8.39 15.87
N GLY A 50 -21.83 -7.89 15.44
CA GLY A 50 -23.09 -8.03 16.17
C GLY A 50 -23.07 -7.39 17.56
N GLY A 51 -22.47 -6.21 17.69
CA GLY A 51 -22.39 -5.44 18.93
C GLY A 51 -21.25 -5.83 19.88
N ARG A 52 -20.42 -6.83 19.53
CA ARG A 52 -19.17 -7.11 20.25
C ARG A 52 -18.15 -6.03 19.93
N ASN A 53 -17.18 -5.82 20.83
CA ASN A 53 -16.02 -4.99 20.52
C ASN A 53 -15.16 -5.67 19.43
N PRO A 54 -15.08 -5.14 18.20
CA PRO A 54 -14.38 -5.81 17.10
C PRO A 54 -12.89 -5.98 17.35
N GLU A 55 -12.27 -5.05 18.08
CA GLU A 55 -10.84 -5.10 18.38
C GLU A 55 -10.49 -6.24 19.34
N LEU A 56 -11.42 -6.64 20.20
CA LEU A 56 -11.24 -7.67 21.23
C LEU A 56 -12.02 -8.97 20.94
N ALA A 57 -12.81 -9.02 19.87
CA ALA A 57 -13.74 -10.12 19.59
C ALA A 57 -13.04 -11.48 19.42
N ARG A 58 -11.73 -11.50 19.17
CA ARG A 58 -10.94 -12.75 19.10
C ARG A 58 -10.95 -13.54 20.40
N PHE A 59 -11.18 -12.87 21.55
CA PHE A 59 -11.27 -13.51 22.86
C PHE A 59 -12.65 -14.09 23.18
N ASP A 60 -13.68 -13.60 22.46
CA ASP A 60 -15.09 -13.97 22.69
C ASP A 60 -15.62 -14.95 21.63
N LEU A 61 -14.86 -15.17 20.56
CA LEU A 61 -15.25 -16.00 19.43
C LEU A 61 -14.29 -17.17 19.22
N LEU A 62 -14.80 -18.26 18.67
CA LEU A 62 -13.94 -19.30 18.17
C LEU A 62 -13.08 -18.76 17.02
N PRO A 63 -11.81 -19.16 16.87
CA PRO A 63 -10.91 -18.67 15.81
C PRO A 63 -11.52 -18.77 14.41
N ALA A 64 -12.23 -19.85 14.11
CA ALA A 64 -12.88 -20.04 12.82
C ALA A 64 -14.01 -19.03 12.56
N ASP A 65 -14.80 -18.71 13.58
CA ASP A 65 -15.91 -17.76 13.49
C ASP A 65 -15.37 -16.33 13.34
N HIS A 66 -14.35 -15.97 14.15
CA HIS A 66 -13.67 -14.69 14.04
C HIS A 66 -13.09 -14.50 12.62
N ALA A 67 -12.36 -15.49 12.12
CA ALA A 67 -11.79 -15.47 10.76
C ALA A 67 -12.89 -15.39 9.67
N ALA A 68 -14.04 -16.03 9.87
CA ALA A 68 -15.17 -15.95 8.93
C ALA A 68 -15.75 -14.55 8.86
N ILE A 69 -15.92 -13.88 10.02
CA ILE A 69 -16.37 -12.49 10.09
C ILE A 69 -15.38 -11.58 9.36
N LEU A 70 -14.09 -11.66 9.66
CA LEU A 70 -13.05 -10.85 9.01
C LEU A 70 -13.05 -11.03 7.50
N ARG A 71 -13.15 -12.26 7.00
CA ARG A 71 -13.22 -12.54 5.55
C ARG A 71 -14.47 -11.94 4.90
N SER A 72 -15.59 -11.83 5.62
CA SER A 72 -16.82 -11.25 5.10
C SER A 72 -16.77 -9.73 4.95
N LEU A 73 -15.93 -9.06 5.72
CA LEU A 73 -15.82 -7.59 5.73
C LEU A 73 -15.25 -7.03 4.43
N THR A 74 -14.20 -7.65 3.90
CA THR A 74 -13.52 -7.14 2.70
C THR A 74 -14.47 -7.00 1.50
N PRO A 75 -15.23 -8.03 1.07
CA PRO A 75 -16.16 -7.87 -0.05
C PRO A 75 -17.30 -6.89 0.26
N ARG A 76 -17.81 -6.85 1.50
CA ARG A 76 -18.85 -5.89 1.90
C ARG A 76 -18.35 -4.45 1.76
N PHE A 77 -17.14 -4.16 2.21
CA PHE A 77 -16.53 -2.84 2.12
C PHE A 77 -16.25 -2.44 0.66
N ILE A 78 -15.65 -3.34 -0.12
CA ILE A 78 -15.30 -3.12 -1.53
C ILE A 78 -16.54 -2.83 -2.38
N GLN A 79 -17.63 -3.58 -2.16
CA GLN A 79 -18.85 -3.47 -2.96
C GLN A 79 -19.74 -2.32 -2.51
N HIS A 80 -19.48 -1.73 -1.35
CA HIS A 80 -20.32 -0.66 -0.83
C HIS A 80 -20.12 0.64 -1.62
N PRO A 81 -21.18 1.29 -2.12
CA PRO A 81 -21.05 2.50 -2.94
C PRO A 81 -20.38 3.65 -2.17
N GLU A 82 -20.62 3.77 -0.87
CA GLU A 82 -20.01 4.82 -0.04
C GLU A 82 -18.48 4.70 0.05
N SER A 83 -17.93 3.48 0.02
CA SER A 83 -16.46 3.31 0.02
C SER A 83 -15.81 4.03 -1.17
N ARG A 84 -16.42 3.94 -2.34
CA ARG A 84 -15.95 4.63 -3.56
C ARG A 84 -16.15 6.14 -3.47
N ARG A 85 -17.30 6.58 -2.93
CA ARG A 85 -17.59 8.02 -2.76
C ARG A 85 -16.63 8.69 -1.81
N PHE A 86 -16.27 8.03 -0.70
CA PHE A 86 -15.27 8.57 0.21
C PHE A 86 -13.91 8.72 -0.47
N VAL A 87 -13.45 7.72 -1.24
CA VAL A 87 -12.19 7.83 -1.99
C VAL A 87 -12.24 8.98 -3.00
N GLN A 88 -13.34 9.13 -3.75
CA GLN A 88 -13.56 10.25 -4.68
C GLN A 88 -13.46 11.61 -3.96
N SER A 89 -14.12 11.75 -2.80
CA SER A 89 -14.07 12.97 -2.00
C SER A 89 -12.66 13.25 -1.48
N LEU A 90 -11.93 12.22 -1.04
CA LEU A 90 -10.55 12.35 -0.58
C LEU A 90 -9.60 12.77 -1.70
N VAL A 91 -9.78 12.27 -2.93
CA VAL A 91 -8.99 12.71 -4.10
C VAL A 91 -9.12 14.23 -4.28
N THR A 92 -10.36 14.74 -4.30
CA THR A 92 -10.63 16.17 -4.47
C THR A 92 -10.10 17.00 -3.30
N GLU A 93 -10.33 16.54 -2.06
CA GLU A 93 -9.89 17.25 -0.85
C GLU A 93 -8.35 17.35 -0.79
N ARG A 94 -7.64 16.35 -1.29
CA ARG A 94 -6.18 16.33 -1.35
C ARG A 94 -5.59 17.01 -2.59
N GLY A 95 -6.42 17.77 -3.33
CA GLY A 95 -5.99 18.57 -4.48
C GLY A 95 -5.82 17.78 -5.77
N GLY A 96 -6.32 16.55 -5.84
CA GLY A 96 -6.38 15.76 -7.07
C GLY A 96 -7.53 16.22 -7.96
N ASP A 97 -7.30 16.18 -9.26
CA ASP A 97 -8.36 16.35 -10.25
C ASP A 97 -9.05 14.99 -10.47
N PRO A 98 -10.32 14.84 -10.12
CA PRO A 98 -11.04 13.57 -10.29
C PRO A 98 -11.13 13.11 -11.75
N GLU A 99 -11.00 14.02 -12.73
CA GLU A 99 -11.02 13.67 -14.16
C GLU A 99 -9.71 13.01 -14.62
N THR A 100 -8.59 13.30 -13.97
CA THR A 100 -7.27 12.75 -14.33
C THR A 100 -6.74 11.75 -13.31
N THR A 101 -7.30 11.74 -12.09
CA THR A 101 -6.91 10.79 -11.04
C THR A 101 -7.72 9.51 -11.14
N TYR A 102 -7.03 8.38 -11.15
CA TYR A 102 -7.62 7.04 -11.13
C TYR A 102 -7.31 6.39 -9.79
N VAL A 103 -8.26 5.63 -9.27
CA VAL A 103 -8.20 5.03 -7.94
C VAL A 103 -8.33 3.52 -8.02
N SER A 104 -7.57 2.81 -7.21
CA SER A 104 -7.79 1.38 -7.00
C SER A 104 -9.01 1.15 -6.10
N VAL A 105 -9.49 -0.08 -6.07
CA VAL A 105 -10.55 -0.48 -5.14
C VAL A 105 -10.07 -0.32 -3.70
N PRO A 106 -10.76 0.46 -2.85
CA PRO A 106 -10.40 0.59 -1.44
C PRO A 106 -10.60 -0.74 -0.70
N ARG A 107 -9.65 -1.08 0.16
CA ARG A 107 -9.65 -2.33 0.92
C ARG A 107 -9.72 -2.06 2.41
N LEU A 108 -10.54 -2.83 3.11
CA LEU A 108 -10.54 -2.89 4.56
C LEU A 108 -9.68 -4.07 5.01
N ARG A 109 -8.62 -3.78 5.75
CA ARG A 109 -7.70 -4.77 6.28
C ARG A 109 -7.92 -4.96 7.77
N ALA A 110 -7.74 -6.20 8.22
CA ALA A 110 -7.68 -6.55 9.62
C ALA A 110 -6.36 -7.28 9.89
N CYS A 111 -5.68 -6.94 10.97
CA CYS A 111 -4.43 -7.54 11.41
C CYS A 111 -4.58 -7.96 12.87
N THR A 112 -4.57 -9.27 13.12
CA THR A 112 -4.69 -9.84 14.47
C THR A 112 -3.31 -10.27 14.97
N GLY A 113 -3.09 -10.30 16.30
CA GLY A 113 -1.81 -10.74 16.89
C GLY A 113 -1.45 -12.19 16.56
N ASP A 114 -2.42 -13.01 16.16
CA ASP A 114 -2.26 -14.44 15.84
C ASP A 114 -2.28 -14.73 14.33
N GLU A 115 -1.96 -13.75 13.49
CA GLU A 115 -2.06 -13.89 12.02
C GLU A 115 -1.15 -14.95 11.40
N HIS A 116 -0.16 -15.45 12.11
CA HIS A 116 0.56 -16.66 11.72
C HIS A 116 -0.34 -17.90 11.61
N LEU A 117 -1.58 -17.83 12.13
CA LEU A 117 -2.57 -18.90 12.08
C LEU A 117 -3.66 -18.70 11.03
N VAL A 118 -3.78 -17.50 10.43
CA VAL A 118 -4.83 -17.17 9.44
C VAL A 118 -4.16 -16.72 8.15
N ALA A 119 -4.56 -17.27 7.02
CA ALA A 119 -4.00 -17.00 5.68
C ALA A 119 -3.79 -15.48 5.42
N GLY A 120 -2.57 -15.04 5.48
CA GLY A 120 -2.14 -13.65 5.40
C GLY A 120 -0.67 -13.47 5.81
N LEU A 121 0.05 -14.55 5.95
CA LEU A 121 1.46 -14.62 6.37
C LEU A 121 2.41 -13.66 5.62
N ASP A 122 1.99 -13.12 4.47
CA ASP A 122 2.80 -12.23 3.65
C ASP A 122 2.74 -10.76 4.06
N ALA A 123 1.83 -10.34 4.97
CA ALA A 123 1.70 -8.94 5.37
C ALA A 123 2.95 -8.40 6.10
N TRP A 124 3.69 -9.26 6.75
CA TRP A 124 4.90 -8.99 7.54
C TRP A 124 6.18 -9.03 6.69
N ARG A 125 6.08 -9.69 5.54
CA ARG A 125 7.20 -9.78 4.62
C ARG A 125 7.34 -8.45 3.91
N PRO A 126 8.50 -7.78 3.95
CA PRO A 126 8.71 -6.55 3.21
C PRO A 126 8.44 -6.77 1.72
N ARG A 127 7.78 -5.80 1.08
CA ARG A 127 7.46 -5.85 -0.35
C ARG A 127 7.39 -4.46 -0.95
N ARG A 128 7.46 -4.40 -2.26
CA ARG A 128 7.10 -3.24 -3.08
C ARG A 128 5.88 -3.60 -3.90
N ASP A 129 4.96 -2.66 -4.08
CA ASP A 129 3.84 -2.93 -4.97
C ASP A 129 4.28 -3.03 -6.43
N THR A 130 5.39 -2.38 -6.78
CA THR A 130 6.00 -2.51 -8.10
C THR A 130 6.42 -3.95 -8.42
N TRP A 131 6.75 -4.79 -7.45
CA TRP A 131 7.02 -6.22 -7.66
C TRP A 131 5.76 -7.01 -8.06
N CYS A 132 4.58 -6.43 -7.77
CA CYS A 132 3.27 -6.96 -8.14
C CYS A 132 2.65 -6.20 -9.31
N ALA A 133 3.47 -5.69 -10.23
CA ALA A 133 3.06 -4.97 -11.44
C ALA A 133 2.35 -3.62 -11.20
N ALA A 134 2.50 -3.02 -10.03
CA ALA A 134 1.97 -1.68 -9.80
C ALA A 134 2.66 -0.64 -10.71
N PRO A 135 1.91 0.33 -11.25
CA PRO A 135 2.50 1.43 -12.01
C PRO A 135 3.51 2.22 -11.20
N LEU A 136 4.60 2.67 -11.83
CA LEU A 136 5.61 3.49 -11.15
C LEU A 136 5.08 4.85 -10.67
N ALA A 137 3.96 5.30 -11.23
CA ALA A 137 3.23 6.50 -10.82
C ALA A 137 2.21 6.23 -9.68
N GLN A 138 2.21 5.03 -9.09
CA GLN A 138 1.30 4.69 -8.01
C GLN A 138 1.68 5.38 -6.70
N LEU A 139 0.67 5.99 -6.07
CA LEU A 139 0.70 6.48 -4.70
C LEU A 139 -0.20 5.62 -3.83
N ASN A 140 0.35 5.10 -2.75
CA ASN A 140 -0.38 4.35 -1.74
C ASN A 140 -0.93 5.29 -0.67
N HIS A 141 -2.13 5.02 -0.21
CA HIS A 141 -2.80 5.70 0.87
C HIS A 141 -3.18 4.66 1.92
N TRP A 142 -2.78 4.89 3.15
CA TRP A 142 -3.11 4.02 4.27
C TRP A 142 -3.60 4.85 5.45
N MET A 143 -4.66 4.40 6.13
CA MET A 143 -5.21 5.06 7.31
C MET A 143 -5.78 4.04 8.31
N PRO A 144 -5.60 4.25 9.63
CA PRO A 144 -6.20 3.41 10.64
C PRO A 144 -7.70 3.71 10.79
N VAL A 145 -8.47 2.69 11.15
CA VAL A 145 -9.91 2.81 11.44
C VAL A 145 -10.15 3.05 12.92
N TYR A 146 -9.36 2.47 13.79
CA TYR A 146 -9.36 2.68 15.24
C TYR A 146 -8.03 3.29 15.67
N GLU A 147 -7.97 3.79 16.90
CA GLU A 147 -6.70 4.22 17.48
C GLU A 147 -5.74 3.03 17.54
N ILE A 148 -4.51 3.28 17.11
CA ILE A 148 -3.45 2.27 17.10
C ILE A 148 -2.35 2.70 18.05
N ALA A 149 -1.74 1.71 18.72
CA ALA A 149 -0.61 1.94 19.60
C ALA A 149 0.67 2.28 18.81
N ASP A 150 1.62 2.90 19.49
CA ASP A 150 2.96 3.06 18.95
C ASP A 150 3.53 1.69 18.59
N GLY A 151 3.97 1.54 17.35
CA GLY A 151 4.47 0.27 16.83
C GLY A 151 3.50 -0.51 15.93
N ASP A 152 2.20 -0.24 15.97
CA ASP A 152 1.18 -1.00 15.21
C ASP A 152 0.91 -0.43 13.78
N GLY A 153 1.76 0.44 13.28
CA GLY A 153 1.57 1.13 12.01
C GLY A 153 2.04 0.35 10.78
N ILE A 154 2.51 1.10 9.80
CA ILE A 154 3.21 0.61 8.62
C ILE A 154 4.70 0.89 8.76
N ALA A 155 5.53 -0.11 8.55
CA ALA A 155 6.97 0.01 8.51
C ALA A 155 7.44 0.27 7.08
N LEU A 156 8.19 1.34 6.88
CA LEU A 156 8.87 1.65 5.61
C LEU A 156 10.37 1.51 5.80
N HIS A 157 11.01 0.76 4.92
CA HIS A 157 12.46 0.61 4.85
C HIS A 157 13.03 1.70 3.93
N LEU A 158 13.12 2.92 4.44
CA LEU A 158 13.36 4.12 3.65
C LEU A 158 14.69 4.10 2.89
N GLU A 159 15.74 3.52 3.46
CA GLU A 159 17.06 3.41 2.83
C GLU A 159 17.02 2.59 1.53
N TYR A 160 16.09 1.62 1.43
CA TYR A 160 15.93 0.77 0.25
C TYR A 160 15.14 1.42 -0.88
N PHE A 161 14.63 2.64 -0.73
CA PHE A 161 13.83 3.26 -1.80
C PHE A 161 14.54 3.31 -3.15
N SER A 162 15.84 3.59 -3.14
CA SER A 162 16.69 3.65 -4.33
C SER A 162 17.72 2.52 -4.43
N GLN A 163 17.66 1.55 -3.52
CA GLN A 163 18.56 0.39 -3.51
C GLN A 163 17.79 -0.86 -3.95
N ALA A 164 18.40 -1.63 -4.86
CA ALA A 164 17.83 -2.89 -5.29
C ALA A 164 17.88 -3.92 -4.15
N VAL A 165 16.83 -4.73 -4.06
CA VAL A 165 16.69 -5.87 -3.17
C VAL A 165 16.47 -7.11 -4.05
N ALA A 166 17.24 -8.18 -3.84
CA ALA A 166 16.99 -9.42 -4.53
C ALA A 166 15.59 -9.94 -4.19
N ASN A 167 14.79 -10.23 -5.22
CA ASN A 167 13.37 -10.59 -5.06
C ASN A 167 12.93 -11.57 -6.14
N ASP A 168 11.77 -12.18 -5.95
CA ASP A 168 11.19 -13.20 -6.83
C ASP A 168 10.13 -12.64 -7.82
N SER A 169 10.07 -11.31 -8.02
CA SER A 169 9.11 -10.68 -8.93
C SER A 169 9.19 -11.14 -10.39
N ALA A 170 10.33 -11.68 -10.83
CA ALA A 170 10.47 -12.24 -12.18
C ALA A 170 9.49 -13.40 -12.47
N GLY A 171 8.99 -14.06 -11.43
CA GLY A 171 7.98 -15.12 -11.56
C GLY A 171 6.54 -14.63 -11.51
N TYR A 172 6.32 -13.33 -11.33
CA TYR A 172 4.99 -12.75 -11.21
C TYR A 172 4.50 -12.20 -12.55
N ASP A 173 3.33 -12.66 -12.97
CA ASP A 173 2.59 -12.15 -14.13
C ASP A 173 1.19 -11.71 -13.69
N HIS A 174 0.90 -10.42 -13.82
CA HIS A 174 -0.39 -9.85 -13.39
C HIS A 174 -1.57 -10.40 -14.20
N ALA A 175 -1.37 -10.70 -15.49
CA ALA A 175 -2.44 -11.20 -16.38
C ALA A 175 -2.86 -12.64 -16.04
N VAL A 176 -1.95 -13.44 -15.50
CA VAL A 176 -2.24 -14.84 -15.13
C VAL A 176 -2.98 -14.92 -13.78
N GLY A 177 -2.92 -13.85 -12.99
CA GLY A 177 -3.49 -13.81 -11.64
C GLY A 177 -2.67 -14.60 -10.64
N THR A 178 -2.94 -14.40 -9.35
CA THR A 178 -2.16 -15.02 -8.28
C THR A 178 -2.88 -16.20 -7.66
N SER A 179 -2.49 -17.40 -8.05
CA SER A 179 -2.58 -18.58 -7.19
C SER A 179 -1.31 -18.76 -6.32
N ALA A 180 -0.29 -17.97 -6.55
CA ALA A 180 1.02 -18.00 -5.86
C ALA A 180 1.12 -16.92 -4.77
N PRO A 181 2.01 -17.07 -3.77
CA PRO A 181 2.31 -16.01 -2.83
C PRO A 181 2.81 -14.76 -3.57
N LEU A 182 2.49 -13.57 -3.04
CA LEU A 182 2.96 -12.31 -3.60
C LEU A 182 4.50 -12.25 -3.58
N PRO A 183 5.14 -11.61 -4.58
CA PRO A 183 6.58 -11.42 -4.61
C PRO A 183 7.12 -10.77 -3.33
N GLY A 184 8.26 -11.27 -2.91
CA GLY A 184 8.97 -10.77 -1.74
C GLY A 184 10.48 -10.86 -1.91
N PRO A 185 11.27 -10.39 -0.90
CA PRO A 185 12.70 -10.46 -0.95
C PRO A 185 13.19 -11.92 -0.88
N THR A 186 14.23 -12.21 -1.66
CA THR A 186 14.96 -13.48 -1.62
C THR A 186 16.27 -13.37 -0.85
N GLU A 187 16.55 -12.18 -0.32
CA GLU A 187 17.67 -11.89 0.59
C GLU A 187 17.16 -11.29 1.90
N THR A 188 18.01 -11.24 2.90
CA THR A 188 17.65 -10.63 4.20
C THR A 188 17.61 -9.12 4.08
N VAL A 189 16.45 -8.54 4.38
CA VAL A 189 16.29 -7.09 4.56
C VAL A 189 16.69 -6.75 6.00
N ASN A 190 17.46 -5.68 6.17
CA ASN A 190 17.85 -5.21 7.49
C ASN A 190 16.61 -4.77 8.30
N PRO A 191 16.23 -5.47 9.37
CA PRO A 191 15.04 -5.10 10.14
C PRO A 191 15.19 -3.74 10.85
N PHE A 192 16.43 -3.33 11.16
CA PHE A 192 16.69 -2.05 11.81
C PHE A 192 16.59 -0.84 10.88
N SER A 193 16.44 -1.04 9.57
CA SER A 193 16.19 0.04 8.61
C SER A 193 14.74 0.49 8.60
N ALA A 194 13.85 -0.24 9.25
CA ALA A 194 12.41 0.06 9.27
C ALA A 194 12.12 1.29 10.13
N SER A 195 11.39 2.24 9.53
CA SER A 195 10.76 3.35 10.26
C SER A 195 9.27 3.09 10.32
N THR A 196 8.71 2.99 11.51
CA THR A 196 7.27 2.79 11.71
C THR A 196 6.54 4.12 11.66
N PHE A 197 5.48 4.16 10.88
CA PHE A 197 4.58 5.30 10.76
C PHE A 197 3.23 4.97 11.39
N VAL A 198 2.82 5.83 12.30
CA VAL A 198 1.53 5.80 12.99
C VAL A 198 0.81 7.11 12.69
N THR A 199 -0.47 7.04 12.39
CA THR A 199 -1.32 8.21 12.24
C THR A 199 -2.54 8.11 13.14
N PRO A 200 -3.11 9.21 13.63
CA PRO A 200 -4.39 9.18 14.32
C PRO A 200 -5.51 8.72 13.37
N VAL A 201 -6.66 8.36 13.93
CA VAL A 201 -7.85 8.03 13.12
C VAL A 201 -8.19 9.17 12.18
N GLY A 202 -8.33 8.85 10.88
CA GLY A 202 -8.53 9.85 9.83
C GLY A 202 -7.25 10.50 9.32
N GLY A 203 -6.11 10.37 10.02
CA GLY A 203 -4.81 10.70 9.45
C GLY A 203 -4.40 9.66 8.40
N MET A 204 -3.64 10.06 7.38
CA MET A 204 -3.22 9.16 6.31
C MET A 204 -1.71 9.20 6.12
N LEU A 205 -1.15 8.02 5.85
CA LEU A 205 0.19 7.82 5.33
C LEU A 205 0.12 7.68 3.81
N GLN A 206 0.92 8.46 3.08
CA GLN A 206 0.97 8.45 1.62
C GLN A 206 2.41 8.22 1.16
N PHE A 207 2.62 7.24 0.29
CA PHE A 207 3.94 6.82 -0.16
C PHE A 207 3.88 6.18 -1.54
N SER A 208 4.99 6.14 -2.26
CA SER A 208 5.07 5.50 -3.58
C SER A 208 4.97 3.98 -3.48
N GLY A 209 4.35 3.32 -4.46
CA GLY A 209 4.39 1.86 -4.62
C GLY A 209 5.80 1.27 -4.75
N GLN A 210 6.81 2.12 -4.96
CA GLN A 210 8.23 1.75 -4.99
C GLN A 210 8.86 1.63 -3.58
N HIS A 211 8.25 2.15 -2.52
CA HIS A 211 8.76 1.95 -1.16
C HIS A 211 8.75 0.47 -0.79
N LEU A 212 9.83 0.03 -0.16
CA LEU A 212 9.87 -1.27 0.50
C LEU A 212 9.16 -1.12 1.86
N TYR A 213 8.06 -1.85 2.06
CA TYR A 213 7.23 -1.70 3.24
C TYR A 213 6.65 -3.03 3.71
N CYS A 214 6.24 -3.08 4.96
CA CYS A 214 5.47 -4.19 5.53
C CYS A 214 4.54 -3.68 6.63
N SER A 215 3.57 -4.50 7.03
CA SER A 215 2.88 -4.29 8.28
C SER A 215 3.85 -4.55 9.44
N VAL A 216 3.75 -3.78 10.52
CA VAL A 216 4.41 -4.14 11.76
C VAL A 216 3.68 -5.33 12.39
N PRO A 217 4.38 -6.31 12.97
CA PRO A 217 3.75 -7.35 13.76
C PRO A 217 2.83 -6.75 14.81
N ASN A 218 1.60 -7.27 14.87
CA ASN A 218 0.64 -6.82 15.87
C ASN A 218 0.84 -7.62 17.15
N ASP A 219 1.64 -7.10 18.05
CA ASP A 219 1.91 -7.70 19.36
C ASP A 219 0.88 -7.25 20.42
N SER A 220 -0.12 -6.46 20.00
CA SER A 220 -1.20 -6.03 20.87
C SER A 220 -2.29 -7.10 21.01
N ASP A 221 -3.06 -6.98 22.07
CA ASP A 221 -4.27 -7.81 22.26
C ASP A 221 -5.45 -7.41 21.38
N ARG A 222 -5.28 -6.41 20.50
CA ARG A 222 -6.34 -5.85 19.68
C ARG A 222 -6.19 -6.23 18.22
N THR A 223 -7.30 -6.46 17.53
CA THR A 223 -7.31 -6.51 16.06
C THR A 223 -7.19 -5.09 15.52
N ARG A 224 -6.13 -4.82 14.75
CA ARG A 224 -5.94 -3.56 14.04
C ARG A 224 -6.74 -3.59 12.74
N PHE A 225 -7.55 -2.54 12.52
CA PHE A 225 -8.26 -2.33 11.25
C PHE A 225 -7.71 -1.10 10.54
N SER A 226 -7.52 -1.21 9.24
CA SER A 226 -7.03 -0.11 8.39
C SER A 226 -7.71 -0.11 7.03
N ILE A 227 -7.73 1.05 6.38
CA ILE A 227 -8.17 1.22 5.00
C ILE A 227 -6.94 1.52 4.17
N ASP A 228 -6.79 0.83 3.04
CA ASP A 228 -5.79 1.13 2.02
C ASP A 228 -6.42 1.25 0.64
N PHE A 229 -5.90 2.17 -0.16
CA PHE A 229 -6.20 2.33 -1.58
C PHE A 229 -4.99 2.97 -2.27
N ALA A 230 -4.98 2.94 -3.58
CA ALA A 230 -3.93 3.58 -4.36
C ALA A 230 -4.53 4.56 -5.38
N THR A 231 -3.72 5.54 -5.78
CA THR A 231 -4.06 6.49 -6.85
C THR A 231 -2.96 6.56 -7.89
N VAL A 232 -3.35 6.85 -9.13
CA VAL A 232 -2.44 7.24 -10.21
C VAL A 232 -3.03 8.45 -10.93
N ASP A 233 -2.18 9.33 -11.45
CA ASP A 233 -2.61 10.42 -12.33
C ASP A 233 -2.26 10.07 -13.77
N VAL A 234 -3.25 10.07 -14.65
CA VAL A 234 -3.09 9.67 -16.06
C VAL A 234 -2.18 10.63 -16.82
N GLY A 235 -2.15 11.90 -16.43
CA GLY A 235 -1.24 12.89 -17.00
C GLY A 235 0.21 12.60 -16.66
N ASP A 236 0.49 12.14 -15.43
CA ASP A 236 1.84 11.74 -15.03
C ASP A 236 2.29 10.49 -15.79
N ILE A 237 1.41 9.50 -15.96
CA ILE A 237 1.72 8.28 -16.73
C ILE A 237 2.06 8.64 -18.17
N ARG A 238 1.22 9.47 -18.84
CA ARG A 238 1.47 9.94 -20.22
C ARG A 238 2.76 10.75 -20.36
N ALA A 239 3.14 11.46 -19.30
CA ALA A 239 4.40 12.20 -19.26
C ALA A 239 5.62 11.34 -18.87
N GLY A 240 5.44 10.03 -18.65
CA GLY A 240 6.52 9.13 -18.21
C GLY A 240 7.02 9.44 -16.79
N LEU A 241 6.20 10.10 -15.97
CA LEU A 241 6.54 10.43 -14.59
C LEU A 241 6.17 9.28 -13.65
N GLY A 242 6.94 9.12 -12.60
CA GLY A 242 6.76 8.09 -11.58
C GLY A 242 8.05 7.81 -10.83
N ALA A 243 8.02 6.90 -9.90
CA ALA A 243 9.22 6.42 -9.23
C ALA A 243 10.13 5.69 -10.22
N ARG A 244 11.43 5.64 -9.91
CA ARG A 244 12.36 4.85 -10.71
C ARG A 244 12.16 3.35 -10.40
N ASN A 245 12.04 2.52 -11.43
CA ASN A 245 12.16 1.08 -11.23
C ASN A 245 13.59 0.74 -10.81
N VAL A 246 13.76 0.08 -9.68
CA VAL A 246 15.07 -0.28 -9.12
C VAL A 246 15.33 -1.78 -9.29
N ASP A 247 14.31 -2.62 -9.09
CA ASP A 247 14.50 -4.06 -8.94
C ASP A 247 13.28 -4.91 -9.36
N CYS A 248 12.20 -4.30 -9.82
CA CYS A 248 11.05 -5.04 -10.33
C CYS A 248 11.34 -5.67 -11.68
N ARG A 249 10.99 -6.98 -11.81
CA ARG A 249 11.14 -7.79 -13.02
C ARG A 249 9.86 -8.55 -13.38
N CYS A 250 8.72 -8.17 -12.79
CA CYS A 250 7.42 -8.76 -13.11
C CYS A 250 6.96 -8.40 -14.52
N THR A 251 6.02 -9.17 -15.05
CA THR A 251 5.35 -8.92 -16.33
C THR A 251 3.93 -8.38 -16.11
N GLY A 252 3.41 -7.67 -17.11
CA GLY A 252 2.10 -7.05 -17.06
C GLY A 252 2.03 -5.78 -16.22
N SER A 253 0.82 -5.27 -16.03
CA SER A 253 0.53 -4.08 -15.23
C SER A 253 -0.82 -4.17 -14.55
N SER A 254 -0.89 -3.74 -13.29
CA SER A 254 -2.16 -3.64 -12.56
C SER A 254 -2.96 -2.37 -12.92
N ILE A 255 -2.57 -1.63 -13.94
CA ILE A 255 -3.21 -0.36 -14.31
C ILE A 255 -4.69 -0.49 -14.65
N ARG A 256 -5.12 -1.65 -15.19
CA ARG A 256 -6.53 -1.94 -15.48
C ARG A 256 -7.42 -2.07 -14.25
N ASP A 257 -6.83 -2.24 -13.06
CA ASP A 257 -7.56 -2.33 -11.80
C ASP A 257 -7.99 -0.95 -11.27
N PHE A 258 -7.52 0.13 -11.92
CA PHE A 258 -7.84 1.50 -11.55
C PHE A 258 -9.01 2.02 -12.37
N VAL A 259 -9.87 2.79 -11.69
CA VAL A 259 -11.02 3.47 -12.27
C VAL A 259 -10.94 4.96 -12.02
N ARG A 260 -11.47 5.77 -12.94
CA ARG A 260 -11.48 7.23 -12.83
C ARG A 260 -12.23 7.68 -11.58
N ALA A 261 -11.65 8.62 -10.84
CA ALA A 261 -12.28 9.09 -9.62
C ALA A 261 -13.61 9.85 -9.88
N ALA A 262 -13.75 10.54 -11.00
CA ALA A 262 -14.94 11.32 -11.33
C ALA A 262 -16.22 10.47 -11.49
N ASP A 263 -16.14 9.34 -12.17
CA ASP A 263 -17.31 8.56 -12.62
C ASP A 263 -17.09 7.04 -12.61
N PHE A 264 -15.93 6.58 -12.13
CA PHE A 264 -15.52 5.18 -12.11
C PHE A 264 -15.37 4.53 -13.50
N ALA A 265 -15.16 5.35 -14.53
CA ALA A 265 -14.83 4.84 -15.86
C ALA A 265 -13.49 4.08 -15.84
N PRO A 266 -13.34 3.05 -16.69
CA PRO A 266 -12.10 2.28 -16.78
C PRO A 266 -10.94 3.15 -17.27
N MET A 267 -9.72 2.65 -17.07
CA MET A 267 -8.50 3.29 -17.57
C MET A 267 -8.54 3.37 -19.11
N PRO A 268 -8.15 4.52 -19.71
CA PRO A 268 -8.06 4.65 -21.16
C PRO A 268 -7.10 3.65 -21.79
N GLU A 269 -7.48 3.04 -22.90
CA GLU A 269 -6.70 1.99 -23.56
C GLU A 269 -5.32 2.48 -24.05
N ASP A 270 -5.18 3.76 -24.42
CA ASP A 270 -3.90 4.35 -24.77
C ASP A 270 -2.92 4.32 -23.58
N VAL A 271 -3.42 4.55 -22.37
CA VAL A 271 -2.61 4.51 -21.14
C VAL A 271 -2.27 3.06 -20.77
N VAL A 272 -3.21 2.15 -20.94
CA VAL A 272 -2.98 0.72 -20.71
C VAL A 272 -1.87 0.22 -21.64
N ALA A 273 -1.96 0.49 -22.94
CA ALA A 273 -0.98 0.09 -23.93
C ALA A 273 0.43 0.60 -23.59
N MET A 274 0.54 1.84 -23.07
CA MET A 274 1.84 2.39 -22.64
C MET A 274 2.55 1.58 -21.55
N LEU A 275 1.80 0.80 -20.76
CA LEU A 275 2.34 0.04 -19.62
C LEU A 275 2.41 -1.46 -19.92
N ASP A 276 1.56 -1.98 -20.81
CA ASP A 276 1.60 -3.37 -21.27
C ASP A 276 2.77 -3.60 -22.23
N ASP A 277 3.10 -2.60 -23.07
CA ASP A 277 4.19 -2.64 -24.07
C ASP A 277 5.58 -2.30 -23.49
N ARG A 278 5.77 -2.29 -22.17
CA ARG A 278 7.10 -2.01 -21.61
C ARG A 278 8.09 -3.06 -22.11
N PRO A 279 9.13 -2.65 -22.88
CA PRO A 279 10.20 -3.56 -23.23
C PRO A 279 10.85 -4.09 -21.94
N GLU A 280 11.26 -5.36 -21.99
CA GLU A 280 12.01 -6.01 -20.91
C GLU A 280 12.99 -5.03 -20.28
N THR A 281 12.89 -4.86 -18.98
CA THR A 281 13.71 -3.95 -18.17
C THR A 281 15.18 -4.05 -18.57
N VAL A 282 15.81 -2.91 -18.78
CA VAL A 282 17.25 -2.79 -18.94
C VAL A 282 17.93 -3.68 -17.91
N HIS A 283 18.58 -4.74 -18.36
CA HIS A 283 19.43 -5.59 -17.54
C HIS A 283 20.46 -4.73 -16.83
N LEU A 284 20.24 -4.46 -15.55
CA LEU A 284 21.34 -4.01 -14.70
C LEU A 284 22.29 -5.20 -14.53
N PRO A 285 23.60 -5.00 -14.72
CA PRO A 285 24.57 -6.05 -14.43
C PRO A 285 24.40 -6.50 -12.97
N PRO A 286 24.64 -7.78 -12.64
CA PRO A 286 24.55 -8.27 -11.28
C PRO A 286 25.42 -7.39 -10.38
N ALA A 287 24.90 -7.04 -9.20
CA ALA A 287 25.62 -6.28 -8.20
C ALA A 287 26.97 -6.97 -7.96
N GLN A 288 28.07 -6.24 -8.15
CA GLN A 288 29.38 -6.78 -7.81
C GLN A 288 29.40 -7.05 -6.30
N PRO A 289 29.93 -8.20 -5.87
CA PRO A 289 30.05 -8.50 -4.44
C PRO A 289 30.92 -7.42 -3.79
N VAL A 290 30.41 -6.80 -2.75
CA VAL A 290 31.16 -5.90 -1.89
C VAL A 290 32.29 -6.72 -1.26
N LEU A 291 33.53 -6.46 -1.66
CA LEU A 291 34.71 -7.04 -1.03
C LEU A 291 34.71 -6.59 0.44
N THR A 292 34.36 -7.49 1.35
CA THR A 292 34.61 -7.31 2.78
C THR A 292 36.12 -7.36 3.02
N GLU A 293 36.73 -6.18 3.19
CA GLU A 293 38.09 -6.12 3.72
C GLU A 293 38.10 -6.66 5.16
N THR A 294 38.66 -7.84 5.33
CA THR A 294 38.98 -8.40 6.66
C THR A 294 40.12 -7.62 7.23
N PHE A 295 39.83 -6.73 8.18
CA PHE A 295 40.87 -6.14 9.03
C PHE A 295 41.45 -7.23 9.95
N THR A 296 42.61 -7.74 9.61
CA THR A 296 43.44 -8.55 10.50
C THR A 296 44.09 -7.59 11.50
N LYS A 297 43.69 -7.69 12.75
CA LYS A 297 44.42 -7.02 13.83
C LYS A 297 45.82 -7.63 13.95
N ALA A 298 46.85 -6.79 13.79
CA ALA A 298 48.22 -7.06 14.26
C ALA A 298 48.32 -6.76 15.75
#